data_c03216d6d9b7b678cbd47d9a2ec71e3e
#
_entry.id   c03216d6d9b7b678cbd47d9a2ec71e3e
#
_cell.length_a   1.000
_cell.length_b   1.000
_cell.length_c   1.000
_cell.angle_alpha   90.00
_cell.angle_beta   90.00
_cell.angle_gamma   90.00
#
_symmetry.space_group_name_H-M   'P 1'
#
loop_
_entity.id
_entity.type
_entity.pdbx_description
1 polymer ?
#
loop_
_entity_poly.entity_id
_entity_poly.type
_entity_poly.pdbx_seq_one_letter_code
_entity_poly.pdbx_strand_id
1 'polypeptide(L)'
;VREALFDVLGGSVQGCAVLDLYAGSGSLGIEALSRGASRVVFVEMGHAAAAVIRENLVTLGVQDPRVAQIVQRPIDRSIDLLRSMGPFDLCLIDPPFAAVRDGSALRTIERVASSGIVGPDSTLILEFPSDQPEPVFEALALEELRVYGDTRLAFLKPDGPFEHNGLGEEA
;
A
#
# COMPACT_ATOMS: atom_id res chain seq x y z
N VAL A 1 4.71 4.08 15.45
CA VAL A 1 4.88 3.13 14.36
C VAL A 1 5.19 3.84 13.05
N ARG A 2 4.40 4.85 12.64
CA ARG A 2 4.61 5.60 11.37
C ARG A 2 6.02 6.16 11.23
N GLU A 3 6.53 6.88 12.21
CA GLU A 3 7.88 7.46 12.20
C GLU A 3 8.94 6.37 12.05
N ALA A 4 8.84 5.32 12.88
CA ALA A 4 9.74 4.17 12.82
C ALA A 4 9.70 3.46 11.46
N LEU A 5 8.53 3.33 10.84
CA LEU A 5 8.39 2.76 9.50
C LEU A 5 9.20 3.56 8.47
N PHE A 6 9.01 4.88 8.45
CA PHE A 6 9.70 5.72 7.47
C PHE A 6 11.20 5.89 7.77
N ASP A 7 11.62 5.76 9.02
CA ASP A 7 13.04 5.70 9.37
C ASP A 7 13.69 4.43 8.78
N VAL A 8 12.99 3.31 8.82
CA VAL A 8 13.46 2.06 8.18
C VAL A 8 13.51 2.20 6.66
N LEU A 9 12.50 2.79 6.05
CA LEU A 9 12.47 2.99 4.59
C LEU A 9 13.54 3.98 4.12
N GLY A 10 13.87 4.97 4.93
CA GLY A 10 14.88 5.96 4.62
C GLY A 10 14.66 6.63 3.26
N GLY A 11 15.71 6.72 2.47
CA GLY A 11 15.67 7.31 1.13
C GLY A 11 14.98 6.46 0.05
N SER A 12 14.58 5.23 0.35
CA SER A 12 13.96 4.34 -0.64
C SER A 12 12.56 4.77 -1.08
N VAL A 13 11.93 5.68 -0.35
CA VAL A 13 10.61 6.26 -0.70
C VAL A 13 10.71 7.27 -1.83
N GLN A 14 11.88 7.92 -1.98
CA GLN A 14 12.06 8.97 -2.98
C GLN A 14 11.84 8.44 -4.40
N GLY A 15 10.98 9.10 -5.15
CA GLY A 15 10.63 8.74 -6.52
C GLY A 15 9.65 7.59 -6.66
N CYS A 16 9.24 6.93 -5.56
CA CYS A 16 8.32 5.81 -5.59
C CYS A 16 6.89 6.22 -5.99
N ALA A 17 6.23 5.34 -6.75
CA ALA A 17 4.78 5.31 -6.85
C ALA A 17 4.24 4.52 -5.66
N VAL A 18 3.44 5.16 -4.82
CA VAL A 18 2.96 4.62 -3.54
C VAL A 18 1.46 4.36 -3.58
N LEU A 19 1.07 3.20 -3.08
CA LEU A 19 -0.32 2.82 -2.84
C LEU A 19 -0.56 2.76 -1.33
N ASP A 20 -1.50 3.57 -0.83
CA ASP A 20 -1.91 3.60 0.57
C ASP A 20 -3.27 2.92 0.71
N LEU A 21 -3.27 1.66 1.13
CA LEU A 21 -4.47 0.85 1.32
C LEU A 21 -5.00 1.01 2.75
N TYR A 22 -6.33 1.09 2.88
CA TYR A 22 -6.98 1.43 4.15
C TYR A 22 -6.48 2.79 4.67
N ALA A 23 -6.47 3.79 3.80
CA ALA A 23 -5.71 5.02 4.01
C ALA A 23 -6.15 5.85 5.23
N GLY A 24 -7.41 5.70 5.69
CA GLY A 24 -7.92 6.46 6.83
C GLY A 24 -7.83 7.97 6.62
N SER A 25 -7.09 8.66 7.46
CA SER A 25 -6.79 10.09 7.31
C SER A 25 -5.72 10.41 6.26
N GLY A 26 -5.11 9.39 5.67
CA GLY A 26 -4.04 9.53 4.68
C GLY A 26 -2.66 9.78 5.27
N SER A 27 -2.47 9.58 6.57
CA SER A 27 -1.22 9.95 7.24
C SER A 27 0.01 9.23 6.70
N LEU A 28 -0.10 7.96 6.30
CA LEU A 28 1.02 7.21 5.72
C LEU A 28 1.37 7.71 4.31
N GLY A 29 0.38 7.83 3.43
CA GLY A 29 0.61 8.33 2.08
C GLY A 29 1.09 9.78 2.04
N ILE A 30 0.58 10.63 2.93
CA ILE A 30 1.04 12.03 3.07
C ILE A 30 2.50 12.07 3.55
N GLU A 31 2.87 11.24 4.50
CA GLU A 31 4.28 11.11 4.94
C GLU A 31 5.17 10.65 3.77
N ALA A 32 4.71 9.70 2.97
CA ALA A 32 5.42 9.26 1.78
C ALA A 32 5.65 10.42 0.79
N LEU A 33 4.65 11.27 0.56
CA LEU A 33 4.79 12.48 -0.27
C LEU A 33 5.84 13.43 0.30
N SER A 34 5.84 13.66 1.62
CA SER A 34 6.81 14.54 2.28
C SER A 34 8.23 14.01 2.20
N ARG A 35 8.40 12.71 2.01
CA ARG A 35 9.70 12.02 1.84
C ARG A 35 10.09 11.80 0.38
N GLY A 36 9.38 12.43 -0.55
CA GLY A 36 9.74 12.49 -1.96
C GLY A 36 9.12 11.41 -2.85
N ALA A 37 8.06 10.73 -2.41
CA ALA A 37 7.29 9.89 -3.31
C ALA A 37 6.84 10.67 -4.54
N SER A 38 6.90 10.07 -5.71
CA SER A 38 6.51 10.73 -6.97
C SER A 38 5.00 10.89 -7.10
N ARG A 39 4.26 9.93 -6.56
CA ARG A 39 2.80 9.96 -6.49
C ARG A 39 2.28 9.03 -5.42
N VAL A 40 1.10 9.32 -4.91
CA VAL A 40 0.37 8.44 -3.98
C VAL A 40 -1.07 8.28 -4.44
N VAL A 41 -1.54 7.05 -4.41
CA VAL A 41 -2.96 6.70 -4.55
C VAL A 41 -3.45 6.22 -3.19
N PHE A 42 -4.45 6.93 -2.65
CA PHE A 42 -5.11 6.60 -1.39
C PHE A 42 -6.37 5.80 -1.69
N VAL A 43 -6.52 4.62 -1.10
CA VAL A 43 -7.75 3.84 -1.17
C VAL A 43 -8.42 3.85 0.19
N GLU A 44 -9.57 4.50 0.27
CA GLU A 44 -10.37 4.66 1.49
C GLU A 44 -11.85 4.64 1.17
N MET A 45 -12.59 3.68 1.70
CA MET A 45 -14.02 3.55 1.40
C MET A 45 -14.91 4.47 2.26
N GLY A 46 -14.41 4.91 3.42
CA GLY A 46 -15.15 5.76 4.34
C GLY A 46 -15.27 7.19 3.82
N HIS A 47 -16.50 7.71 3.73
CA HIS A 47 -16.75 9.07 3.22
C HIS A 47 -16.08 10.14 4.08
N ALA A 48 -16.22 10.05 5.40
CA ALA A 48 -15.63 11.01 6.33
C ALA A 48 -14.09 10.97 6.31
N ALA A 49 -13.49 9.79 6.29
CA ALA A 49 -12.05 9.64 6.22
C ALA A 49 -11.49 10.16 4.89
N ALA A 50 -12.14 9.84 3.77
CA ALA A 50 -11.74 10.36 2.46
C ALA A 50 -11.82 11.90 2.40
N ALA A 51 -12.81 12.51 3.06
CA ALA A 51 -12.91 13.96 3.17
C ALA A 51 -11.72 14.55 3.95
N VAL A 52 -11.28 13.90 5.01
CA VAL A 52 -10.09 14.31 5.78
C VAL A 52 -8.83 14.24 4.90
N ILE A 53 -8.66 13.20 4.08
CA ILE A 53 -7.53 13.13 3.14
C ILE A 53 -7.55 14.34 2.20
N ARG A 54 -8.72 14.68 1.62
CA ARG A 54 -8.85 15.85 0.73
C ARG A 54 -8.46 17.14 1.42
N GLU A 55 -8.94 17.36 2.63
CA GLU A 55 -8.61 18.55 3.42
C GLU A 55 -7.11 18.62 3.71
N ASN A 56 -6.49 17.51 4.09
CA ASN A 56 -5.06 17.45 4.35
C ASN A 56 -4.23 17.74 3.10
N LEU A 57 -4.62 17.23 1.94
CA LEU A 57 -3.94 17.50 0.67
C LEU A 57 -4.07 18.97 0.26
N VAL A 58 -5.25 19.57 0.44
CA VAL A 58 -5.47 21.01 0.19
C VAL A 58 -4.57 21.86 1.08
N THR A 59 -4.51 21.56 2.37
CA THR A 59 -3.67 22.25 3.35
C THR A 59 -2.18 22.21 2.96
N LEU A 60 -1.74 21.09 2.39
CA LEU A 60 -0.36 20.90 1.93
C LEU A 60 -0.10 21.46 0.53
N GLY A 61 -1.11 21.99 -0.14
CA GLY A 61 -0.99 22.50 -1.51
C GLY A 61 -0.86 21.43 -2.58
N VAL A 62 -1.22 20.19 -2.28
CA VAL A 62 -1.18 19.05 -3.21
C VAL A 62 -2.55 18.90 -3.87
N GLN A 63 -2.70 19.41 -5.08
CA GLN A 63 -3.97 19.36 -5.83
C GLN A 63 -3.82 18.70 -7.21
N ASP A 64 -2.59 18.40 -7.65
CA ASP A 64 -2.34 17.74 -8.92
C ASP A 64 -2.73 16.25 -8.83
N PRO A 65 -3.71 15.78 -9.64
CA PRO A 65 -4.13 14.38 -9.63
C PRO A 65 -3.04 13.40 -10.12
N ARG A 66 -1.97 13.90 -10.74
CA ARG A 66 -0.80 13.08 -11.08
C ARG A 66 0.07 12.79 -9.85
N VAL A 67 -0.04 13.59 -8.80
CA VAL A 67 0.72 13.46 -7.55
C VAL A 67 -0.08 12.74 -6.47
N ALA A 68 -1.36 13.05 -6.33
CA ALA A 68 -2.22 12.45 -5.32
C ALA A 68 -3.62 12.19 -5.86
N GLN A 69 -4.09 10.96 -5.71
CA GLN A 69 -5.46 10.56 -6.04
C GLN A 69 -6.10 9.80 -4.90
N ILE A 70 -7.41 9.98 -4.73
CA ILE A 70 -8.22 9.26 -3.76
C ILE A 70 -9.21 8.37 -4.50
N VAL A 71 -9.13 7.07 -4.22
CA VAL A 71 -10.10 6.07 -4.68
C VAL A 71 -11.03 5.78 -3.52
N GLN A 72 -12.22 6.40 -3.52
CA GLN A 72 -13.22 6.24 -2.46
C GLN A 72 -14.11 5.04 -2.74
N ARG A 73 -13.53 3.86 -2.63
CA ARG A 73 -14.20 2.56 -2.86
C ARG A 73 -13.58 1.49 -1.97
N PRO A 74 -14.29 0.38 -1.72
CA PRO A 74 -13.65 -0.82 -1.19
C PRO A 74 -12.50 -1.28 -2.10
N ILE A 75 -11.41 -1.76 -1.51
CA ILE A 75 -10.23 -2.21 -2.26
C ILE A 75 -10.64 -3.31 -3.26
N ASP A 76 -11.44 -4.29 -2.82
CA ASP A 76 -11.87 -5.41 -3.66
C ASP A 76 -12.67 -4.98 -4.91
N ARG A 77 -13.28 -3.81 -4.88
CA ARG A 77 -13.98 -3.22 -6.03
C ARG A 77 -13.11 -2.26 -6.85
N SER A 78 -11.87 -2.13 -6.48
CA SER A 78 -10.92 -1.18 -7.09
C SER A 78 -9.77 -1.88 -7.83
N ILE A 79 -9.74 -3.21 -7.86
CA ILE A 79 -8.61 -3.99 -8.38
C ILE A 79 -8.27 -3.59 -9.82
N ASP A 80 -9.24 -3.53 -10.72
CA ASP A 80 -8.98 -3.20 -12.13
C ASP A 80 -8.52 -1.76 -12.31
N LEU A 81 -9.09 -0.82 -11.54
CA LEU A 81 -8.67 0.57 -11.54
C LEU A 81 -7.23 0.70 -11.03
N LEU A 82 -6.91 0.07 -9.90
CA LEU A 82 -5.57 0.11 -9.32
C LEU A 82 -4.53 -0.54 -10.23
N ARG A 83 -4.91 -1.63 -10.92
CA ARG A 83 -4.05 -2.24 -11.93
C ARG A 83 -3.72 -1.27 -13.06
N SER A 84 -4.69 -0.49 -13.53
CA SER A 84 -4.49 0.51 -14.58
C SER A 84 -3.60 1.68 -14.14
N MET A 85 -3.54 1.94 -12.84
CA MET A 85 -2.72 3.00 -12.24
C MET A 85 -1.32 2.52 -11.83
N GLY A 86 -1.14 1.20 -11.69
CA GLY A 86 0.12 0.58 -11.28
C GLY A 86 1.11 0.37 -12.46
N PRO A 87 2.19 -0.40 -12.23
CA PRO A 87 2.54 -0.98 -10.93
C PRO A 87 3.00 0.06 -9.91
N PHE A 88 2.77 -0.23 -8.63
CA PHE A 88 3.25 0.59 -7.53
C PHE A 88 4.54 0.00 -6.95
N ASP A 89 5.47 0.87 -6.57
CA ASP A 89 6.76 0.48 -6.00
C ASP A 89 6.65 0.14 -4.50
N LEU A 90 5.79 0.85 -3.80
CA LEU A 90 5.57 0.72 -2.37
C LEU A 90 4.07 0.66 -2.09
N CYS A 91 3.65 -0.34 -1.36
CA CYS A 91 2.27 -0.47 -0.88
C CYS A 91 2.26 -0.44 0.66
N LEU A 92 1.62 0.57 1.23
CA LEU A 92 1.43 0.75 2.66
C LEU A 92 0.05 0.23 3.03
N ILE A 93 -0.03 -0.65 4.03
CA ILE A 93 -1.25 -1.40 4.34
C ILE A 93 -1.49 -1.37 5.85
N ASP A 94 -2.47 -0.58 6.27
CA ASP A 94 -2.85 -0.42 7.67
C ASP A 94 -4.35 -0.71 7.88
N PRO A 95 -4.75 -2.00 7.80
CA PRO A 95 -6.15 -2.38 7.91
C PRO A 95 -6.67 -2.25 9.35
N PRO A 96 -7.99 -2.12 9.53
CA PRO A 96 -8.59 -2.29 10.85
C PRO A 96 -8.19 -3.64 11.45
N PHE A 97 -7.83 -3.67 12.73
CA PHE A 97 -7.40 -4.91 13.39
C PHE A 97 -8.46 -6.02 13.33
N ALA A 98 -9.74 -5.66 13.35
CA ALA A 98 -10.82 -6.62 13.14
C ALA A 98 -10.73 -7.34 11.79
N ALA A 99 -10.36 -6.63 10.72
CA ALA A 99 -10.19 -7.20 9.39
C ALA A 99 -8.96 -8.11 9.27
N VAL A 100 -7.93 -7.87 10.09
CA VAL A 100 -6.81 -8.81 10.23
C VAL A 100 -7.25 -10.07 10.94
N ARG A 101 -7.96 -9.93 12.08
CA ARG A 101 -8.41 -11.04 12.91
C ARG A 101 -9.40 -11.96 12.21
N ASP A 102 -10.29 -11.43 11.39
CA ASP A 102 -11.25 -12.24 10.63
C ASP A 102 -10.69 -12.76 9.28
N GLY A 103 -9.47 -12.39 8.94
CA GLY A 103 -8.77 -12.80 7.73
C GLY A 103 -9.18 -12.07 6.46
N SER A 104 -10.13 -11.13 6.51
CA SER A 104 -10.60 -10.41 5.32
C SER A 104 -9.53 -9.51 4.72
N ALA A 105 -8.73 -8.84 5.56
CA ALA A 105 -7.60 -8.03 5.10
C ALA A 105 -6.55 -8.87 4.38
N LEU A 106 -6.21 -10.05 4.89
CA LEU A 106 -5.22 -10.93 4.27
C LEU A 106 -5.69 -11.43 2.89
N ARG A 107 -6.98 -11.77 2.74
CA ARG A 107 -7.55 -12.14 1.43
C ARG A 107 -7.50 -10.97 0.43
N THR A 108 -7.82 -9.77 0.87
CA THR A 108 -7.73 -8.55 0.04
C THR A 108 -6.30 -8.27 -0.39
N ILE A 109 -5.33 -8.39 0.51
CA ILE A 109 -3.91 -8.20 0.22
C ILE A 109 -3.42 -9.24 -0.79
N GLU A 110 -3.81 -10.50 -0.64
CA GLU A 110 -3.49 -11.57 -1.61
C GLU A 110 -4.00 -11.22 -3.00
N ARG A 111 -5.23 -10.70 -3.13
CA ARG A 111 -5.79 -10.25 -4.41
C ARG A 111 -4.99 -9.09 -5.01
N VAL A 112 -4.61 -8.12 -4.20
CA VAL A 112 -3.77 -6.99 -4.64
C VAL A 112 -2.43 -7.50 -5.18
N ALA A 113 -1.79 -8.39 -4.43
CA ALA A 113 -0.48 -8.93 -4.79
C ALA A 113 -0.51 -9.78 -6.09
N SER A 114 -1.60 -10.52 -6.32
CA SER A 114 -1.73 -11.43 -7.47
C SER A 114 -2.36 -10.80 -8.71
N SER A 115 -2.75 -9.52 -8.66
CA SER A 115 -3.55 -8.88 -9.72
C SER A 115 -2.77 -7.91 -10.62
N GLY A 116 -1.45 -7.87 -10.56
CA GLY A 116 -0.63 -6.98 -11.38
C GLY A 116 -0.59 -5.52 -10.91
N ILE A 117 -1.09 -5.24 -9.70
CA ILE A 117 -1.03 -3.92 -9.07
C ILE A 117 0.38 -3.59 -8.59
N VAL A 118 1.12 -4.60 -8.20
CA VAL A 118 2.52 -4.54 -7.77
C VAL A 118 3.40 -5.37 -8.70
N GLY A 119 4.66 -5.00 -8.82
CA GLY A 119 5.65 -5.69 -9.64
C GLY A 119 6.67 -6.48 -8.80
N PRO A 120 7.64 -7.16 -9.46
CA PRO A 120 8.61 -8.03 -8.78
C PRO A 120 9.51 -7.30 -7.78
N ASP A 121 9.76 -6.02 -8.00
CA ASP A 121 10.62 -5.19 -7.14
C ASP A 121 9.83 -4.37 -6.09
N SER A 122 8.52 -4.54 -6.05
CA SER A 122 7.65 -3.83 -5.10
C SER A 122 7.88 -4.30 -3.67
N THR A 123 7.69 -3.39 -2.73
CA THR A 123 7.63 -3.68 -1.30
C THR A 123 6.22 -3.42 -0.79
N LEU A 124 5.65 -4.37 -0.07
CA LEU A 124 4.39 -4.20 0.64
C LEU A 124 4.68 -4.23 2.14
N ILE A 125 4.11 -3.30 2.88
CA ILE A 125 4.30 -3.22 4.33
C ILE A 125 2.94 -3.29 5.00
N LEU A 126 2.73 -4.36 5.74
CA LEU A 126 1.50 -4.61 6.49
C LEU A 126 1.71 -4.30 7.96
N GLU A 127 0.90 -3.39 8.49
CA GLU A 127 0.74 -3.17 9.92
C GLU A 127 -0.35 -4.11 10.47
N PHE A 128 -0.05 -4.83 11.54
CA PHE A 128 -0.99 -5.77 12.15
C PHE A 128 -0.75 -5.96 13.65
N PRO A 129 -1.77 -6.46 14.39
CA PRO A 129 -1.64 -6.64 15.84
C PRO A 129 -0.58 -7.67 16.22
N SER A 130 0.16 -7.40 17.29
CA SER A 130 1.21 -8.31 17.78
C SER A 130 0.70 -9.63 18.34
N ASP A 131 -0.58 -9.71 18.68
CA ASP A 131 -1.26 -10.93 19.16
C ASP A 131 -1.74 -11.87 18.03
N GLN A 132 -1.54 -11.48 16.78
CA GLN A 132 -1.89 -12.30 15.63
C GLN A 132 -0.68 -13.09 15.12
N PRO A 133 -0.89 -14.27 14.52
CA PRO A 133 0.19 -15.03 13.90
C PRO A 133 0.82 -14.25 12.74
N GLU A 134 2.02 -14.65 12.36
CA GLU A 134 2.68 -14.10 11.16
C GLU A 134 1.80 -14.32 9.93
N PRO A 135 1.60 -13.28 9.09
CA PRO A 135 0.78 -13.42 7.90
C PRO A 135 1.44 -14.35 6.89
N VAL A 136 0.65 -15.23 6.31
CA VAL A 136 1.09 -16.16 5.25
C VAL A 136 0.30 -15.87 3.99
N PHE A 137 1.00 -15.73 2.87
CA PHE A 137 0.45 -15.46 1.56
C PHE A 137 0.98 -16.47 0.53
N GLU A 138 0.22 -16.71 -0.51
CA GLU A 138 0.70 -17.47 -1.69
C GLU A 138 1.54 -16.58 -2.63
N ALA A 139 1.11 -15.32 -2.82
CA ALA A 139 1.72 -14.38 -3.75
C ALA A 139 2.83 -13.50 -3.14
N LEU A 140 3.05 -13.57 -1.84
CA LEU A 140 4.02 -12.74 -1.12
C LEU A 140 4.90 -13.58 -0.21
N ALA A 141 6.18 -13.20 -0.14
CA ALA A 141 7.14 -13.73 0.83
C ALA A 141 7.39 -12.69 1.93
N LEU A 142 7.41 -13.15 3.18
CA LEU A 142 7.82 -12.33 4.33
C LEU A 142 9.34 -12.23 4.36
N GLU A 143 9.88 -11.02 4.22
CA GLU A 143 11.33 -10.76 4.29
C GLU A 143 11.77 -10.34 5.68
N GLU A 144 10.99 -9.51 6.35
CA GLU A 144 11.35 -8.95 7.64
C GLU A 144 10.10 -8.72 8.48
N LEU A 145 10.24 -8.92 9.78
CA LEU A 145 9.21 -8.65 10.77
C LEU A 145 9.78 -7.76 11.88
N ARG A 146 9.11 -6.66 12.16
CA ARG A 146 9.47 -5.74 13.24
C ARG A 146 8.34 -5.58 14.23
N VAL A 147 8.67 -5.48 15.51
CA VAL A 147 7.71 -5.38 16.61
C VAL A 147 7.82 -4.00 17.26
N TYR A 148 6.70 -3.32 17.39
CA TYR A 148 6.57 -2.02 18.03
C TYR A 148 5.39 -2.03 19.02
N GLY A 149 5.64 -2.42 20.27
CA GLY A 149 4.58 -2.55 21.27
C GLY A 149 3.51 -3.56 20.84
N ASP A 150 2.28 -3.11 20.71
CA ASP A 150 1.13 -3.95 20.34
C ASP A 150 0.99 -4.15 18.81
N THR A 151 1.92 -3.63 18.04
CA THR A 151 1.87 -3.63 16.58
C THR A 151 3.11 -4.28 15.99
N ARG A 152 2.94 -4.98 14.89
CA ARG A 152 4.03 -5.49 14.07
C ARG A 152 3.94 -4.92 12.65
N LEU A 153 5.11 -4.78 12.03
CA LEU A 153 5.27 -4.46 10.61
C LEU A 153 5.84 -5.67 9.89
N ALA A 154 5.11 -6.18 8.92
CA ALA A 154 5.59 -7.21 8.00
C ALA A 154 6.04 -6.56 6.69
N PHE A 155 7.30 -6.73 6.34
CA PHE A 155 7.87 -6.33 5.06
C PHE A 155 7.78 -7.51 4.11
N LEU A 156 7.00 -7.34 3.06
CA LEU A 156 6.61 -8.39 2.12
C LEU A 156 7.13 -8.06 0.72
N LYS A 157 7.53 -9.09 0.00
CA LYS A 157 7.92 -9.01 -1.42
C LYS A 157 7.03 -9.93 -2.23
N PRO A 158 6.65 -9.53 -3.46
CA PRO A 158 5.98 -10.44 -4.37
C PRO A 158 6.83 -11.68 -4.62
N ASP A 159 6.17 -12.85 -4.54
CA ASP A 159 6.75 -14.16 -4.71
C ASP A 159 5.89 -14.96 -5.70
N GLY A 160 6.47 -15.35 -6.83
CA GLY A 160 5.76 -16.10 -7.84
C GLY A 160 6.18 -15.72 -9.28
N PRO A 161 5.66 -16.45 -10.28
CA PRO A 161 5.94 -16.12 -11.68
C PRO A 161 5.24 -14.82 -12.06
N PHE A 162 6.02 -13.80 -12.35
CA PHE A 162 5.52 -12.61 -13.03
C PHE A 162 5.46 -12.96 -14.52
N GLU A 163 4.26 -12.99 -15.10
CA GLU A 163 4.12 -12.99 -16.54
C GLU A 163 4.72 -11.67 -17.04
N HIS A 164 5.88 -11.75 -17.66
CA HIS A 164 6.31 -10.71 -18.55
C HIS A 164 5.26 -10.68 -19.67
N ASN A 165 4.39 -9.68 -19.68
CA ASN A 165 3.67 -9.34 -20.88
C ASN A 165 4.73 -9.01 -21.92
N GLY A 166 5.12 -10.03 -22.67
CA GLY A 166 6.03 -9.91 -23.79
C GLY A 166 5.46 -8.91 -24.77
N LEU A 167 6.04 -7.74 -24.80
CA LEU A 167 6.12 -7.00 -26.04
C LEU A 167 7.06 -7.85 -26.90
N GLY A 168 6.46 -8.55 -27.88
CA GLY A 168 7.18 -9.37 -28.81
C GLY A 168 8.32 -8.57 -29.41
N GLU A 169 9.53 -9.07 -29.25
CA GLU A 169 10.56 -8.86 -30.23
C GLU A 169 10.11 -9.60 -31.48
N GLU A 170 9.47 -8.88 -32.39
CA GLU A 170 9.50 -9.28 -33.80
C GLU A 170 10.87 -8.93 -34.32
N ALA A 171 11.61 -9.97 -34.54
CA ALA A 171 12.85 -9.93 -35.34
C ALA A 171 12.54 -9.72 -36.82
#